data_6aca4a7ccbe8861e5481cba2325d874a
#
_entry.id   6aca4a7ccbe8861e5481cba2325d874a
#
_cell.length_a   1.000
_cell.length_b   1.000
_cell.length_c   1.000
_cell.angle_alpha   90.00
_cell.angle_beta   90.00
_cell.angle_gamma   90.00
#
_symmetry.space_group_name_H-M   'P 1'
#
loop_
_entity.id
_entity.type
_entity.pdbx_description
1 polymer ?
#
loop_
_entity_poly.entity_id
_entity_poly.type
_entity_poly.pdbx_seq_one_letter_code
_entity_poly.pdbx_strand_id
1 'polypeptide(L)'
;MVLPFAFGCGFARPNIFPFVEGLAAFWKLNAVVPEEFSDQYLEHIIDASRRKSFDPYKEIDWSFPFDYSHFYMPQDMVSLYGTMLWDQMTREQRVRLSMHEACSAFATTIWFENQLSFKLIDYLIGVSPLDPHFYWMQIEVADECRHSMMFGEAIKRCEVPWYKPRFSSLITFFTKYLTSRVAMMVSTLAAEDVTGYLNSRTAQDPECHPVMRELSRIHTIEEARHRGYAHQYLKQNWPRVGKLARSMARRYGLLSTRIIIWQLVHPDIYKNLGLPPEALEIARNNPHRARIRREMAAELVEFLTEVDIVDEKAAPKWRAAGLMA
;
A
#
# COMPACT_ATOMS: atom_id res chain seq x y z
N MET A 1 24.34 31.24 41.58
CA MET A 1 25.08 32.11 40.63
C MET A 1 24.66 31.66 39.24
N VAL A 2 23.62 32.28 38.69
CA VAL A 2 22.96 31.90 37.40
C VAL A 2 23.35 32.97 36.39
N LEU A 3 24.07 32.57 35.32
CA LEU A 3 24.42 33.49 34.23
C LEU A 3 23.33 33.36 33.13
N PRO A 4 22.79 34.46 32.61
CA PRO A 4 21.91 34.46 31.48
C PRO A 4 22.69 34.52 30.17
N PHE A 5 22.54 33.57 29.30
CA PHE A 5 23.00 33.65 27.90
C PHE A 5 21.92 34.35 27.06
N ALA A 6 22.17 35.60 26.71
CA ALA A 6 21.43 36.32 25.69
C ALA A 6 22.08 36.07 24.33
N PHE A 7 21.46 35.36 23.43
CA PHE A 7 21.81 35.36 22.01
C PHE A 7 20.79 36.21 21.23
N GLY A 8 21.18 37.46 21.01
CA GLY A 8 20.55 38.33 20.02
C GLY A 8 21.14 38.03 18.64
N CYS A 9 20.41 37.36 17.81
CA CYS A 9 20.68 37.26 16.37
C CYS A 9 19.41 37.67 15.61
N GLY A 10 19.43 38.95 15.17
CA GLY A 10 18.34 39.51 14.34
C GLY A 10 18.38 38.93 12.92
N PHE A 11 17.70 37.85 12.72
CA PHE A 11 17.30 37.40 11.37
C PHE A 11 15.88 37.85 11.12
N ALA A 12 15.70 38.73 10.12
CA ALA A 12 14.40 39.06 9.59
C ALA A 12 13.72 37.75 9.10
N ARG A 13 12.66 37.30 9.75
CA ARG A 13 11.86 36.15 9.33
C ARG A 13 11.19 36.54 8.03
N PRO A 14 11.39 35.80 6.92
CA PRO A 14 10.55 35.98 5.73
C PRO A 14 9.10 35.71 6.14
N ASN A 15 8.19 36.54 5.62
CA ASN A 15 6.76 36.49 5.93
C ASN A 15 6.15 35.27 5.20
N ILE A 16 6.25 34.07 5.80
CA ILE A 16 5.71 32.81 5.31
C ILE A 16 4.21 32.64 5.65
N PHE A 17 3.63 33.60 6.39
CA PHE A 17 2.25 33.57 6.87
C PHE A 17 1.19 33.39 5.77
N PRO A 18 1.26 34.05 4.61
CA PRO A 18 0.22 33.87 3.58
C PRO A 18 0.19 32.48 2.94
N PHE A 19 1.37 31.83 2.86
CA PHE A 19 1.50 30.47 2.31
C PHE A 19 0.95 29.42 3.28
N VAL A 20 1.19 29.61 4.57
CA VAL A 20 0.70 28.74 5.65
C VAL A 20 -0.82 28.89 5.83
N GLU A 21 -1.36 30.10 5.71
CA GLU A 21 -2.83 30.31 5.75
C GLU A 21 -3.55 29.73 4.53
N GLY A 22 -2.97 29.82 3.35
CA GLY A 22 -3.48 29.17 2.14
C GLY A 22 -3.49 27.64 2.25
N LEU A 23 -2.43 27.05 2.81
CA LEU A 23 -2.36 25.63 3.12
C LEU A 23 -3.35 25.24 4.22
N ALA A 24 -3.47 26.02 5.28
CA ALA A 24 -4.42 25.78 6.37
C ALA A 24 -5.87 25.89 5.90
N ALA A 25 -6.19 26.81 4.97
CA ALA A 25 -7.51 26.89 4.33
C ALA A 25 -7.76 25.68 3.43
N PHE A 26 -6.76 25.21 2.69
CA PHE A 26 -6.85 23.98 1.90
C PHE A 26 -7.08 22.75 2.79
N TRP A 27 -6.45 22.68 3.97
CA TRP A 27 -6.64 21.63 4.95
C TRP A 27 -8.01 21.72 5.65
N LYS A 28 -8.49 22.93 5.98
CA LYS A 28 -9.83 23.14 6.57
C LYS A 28 -10.98 22.79 5.62
N LEU A 29 -10.82 23.03 4.33
CA LEU A 29 -11.78 22.62 3.29
C LEU A 29 -11.92 21.10 3.13
N ASN A 30 -10.97 20.34 3.65
CA ASN A 30 -10.95 18.88 3.63
C ASN A 30 -11.33 18.24 4.98
N ALA A 31 -11.68 19.04 5.98
CA ALA A 31 -12.13 18.58 7.30
C ALA A 31 -13.62 18.24 7.30
N VAL A 32 -14.06 17.31 6.45
CA VAL A 32 -15.36 16.67 6.62
C VAL A 32 -15.16 15.55 7.64
N VAL A 33 -15.53 15.82 8.89
CA VAL A 33 -15.75 14.77 9.88
C VAL A 33 -17.08 14.11 9.50
N PRO A 34 -17.17 12.80 9.31
CA PRO A 34 -18.43 12.14 9.01
C PRO A 34 -19.31 12.20 10.26
N GLU A 35 -20.44 12.86 10.20
CA GLU A 35 -21.45 12.84 11.27
C GLU A 35 -22.18 11.50 11.40
N GLU A 36 -21.99 10.56 10.46
CA GLU A 36 -22.68 9.27 10.42
C GLU A 36 -21.82 8.14 9.82
N PHE A 37 -20.62 7.94 10.33
CA PHE A 37 -20.11 6.58 10.37
C PHE A 37 -21.01 5.88 11.38
N SER A 38 -21.73 4.80 11.00
CA SER A 38 -22.54 4.15 12.01
C SER A 38 -21.60 3.74 13.13
N ASP A 39 -21.72 4.37 14.30
CA ASP A 39 -20.93 4.07 15.50
C ASP A 39 -20.85 2.57 15.71
N GLN A 40 -21.92 1.86 15.35
CA GLN A 40 -22.03 0.40 15.41
C GLN A 40 -21.03 -0.33 14.50
N TYR A 41 -20.77 0.16 13.29
CA TYR A 41 -19.77 -0.48 12.41
C TYR A 41 -18.35 -0.25 12.93
N LEU A 42 -18.08 0.97 13.37
CA LEU A 42 -16.77 1.34 13.92
C LEU A 42 -16.48 0.57 15.23
N GLU A 43 -17.45 0.47 16.12
CA GLU A 43 -17.35 -0.37 17.32
C GLU A 43 -17.12 -1.83 16.96
N HIS A 44 -17.82 -2.35 15.94
CA HIS A 44 -17.65 -3.74 15.49
C HIS A 44 -16.22 -4.04 15.02
N ILE A 45 -15.62 -3.18 14.19
CA ILE A 45 -14.24 -3.40 13.69
C ILE A 45 -13.19 -3.19 14.79
N ILE A 46 -13.40 -2.24 15.70
CA ILE A 46 -12.56 -2.04 16.89
C ILE A 46 -12.59 -3.29 17.78
N ASP A 47 -13.79 -3.82 18.07
CA ASP A 47 -13.94 -5.03 18.88
C ASP A 47 -13.39 -6.27 18.19
N ALA A 48 -13.53 -6.39 16.87
CA ALA A 48 -12.91 -7.47 16.10
C ALA A 48 -11.38 -7.41 16.22
N SER A 49 -10.78 -6.22 16.12
CA SER A 49 -9.34 -6.03 16.27
C SER A 49 -8.85 -6.33 17.69
N ARG A 50 -9.60 -5.93 18.71
CA ARG A 50 -9.28 -6.26 20.12
C ARG A 50 -9.33 -7.77 20.41
N ARG A 51 -10.29 -8.49 19.80
CA ARG A 51 -10.42 -9.94 19.96
C ARG A 51 -9.35 -10.70 19.20
N LYS A 52 -8.88 -10.19 18.07
CA LYS A 52 -7.93 -10.89 17.20
C LYS A 52 -6.93 -9.91 16.62
N SER A 53 -5.84 -9.70 17.36
CA SER A 53 -4.61 -9.07 16.90
C SER A 53 -3.53 -10.15 16.84
N PHE A 54 -2.81 -10.21 15.76
CA PHE A 54 -1.74 -11.22 15.58
C PHE A 54 -0.41 -10.69 16.07
N ASP A 55 0.36 -11.58 16.74
CA ASP A 55 1.77 -11.36 17.05
C ASP A 55 2.60 -12.18 16.06
N PRO A 56 3.22 -11.55 15.04
CA PRO A 56 3.96 -12.28 14.00
C PRO A 56 5.08 -13.17 14.55
N TYR A 57 5.62 -12.83 15.71
CA TYR A 57 6.71 -13.62 16.34
C TYR A 57 6.22 -14.85 17.10
N LYS A 58 4.92 -14.97 17.35
CA LYS A 58 4.29 -16.13 17.98
C LYS A 58 3.52 -17.00 17.00
N GLU A 59 2.88 -16.35 16.00
CA GLU A 59 1.99 -17.01 15.04
C GLU A 59 2.75 -17.66 13.90
N ILE A 60 3.89 -17.08 13.48
CA ILE A 60 4.66 -17.55 12.34
C ILE A 60 5.83 -18.39 12.82
N ASP A 61 5.96 -19.61 12.28
CA ASP A 61 7.13 -20.45 12.51
C ASP A 61 8.33 -19.97 11.69
N TRP A 62 9.04 -19.00 12.24
CA TRP A 62 10.25 -18.45 11.63
C TRP A 62 11.43 -19.42 11.59
N SER A 63 11.35 -20.61 12.20
CA SER A 63 12.42 -21.61 12.15
C SER A 63 12.43 -22.39 10.83
N PHE A 64 11.35 -22.30 10.04
CA PHE A 64 11.27 -22.97 8.74
C PHE A 64 12.37 -22.44 7.79
N PRO A 65 13.14 -23.33 7.12
CA PRO A 65 14.28 -22.91 6.29
C PRO A 65 13.87 -22.09 5.07
N PHE A 66 14.52 -20.97 4.85
CA PHE A 66 14.35 -20.12 3.66
C PHE A 66 15.26 -20.63 2.54
N ASP A 67 14.85 -21.67 1.85
CA ASP A 67 15.58 -22.35 0.79
C ASP A 67 14.83 -22.29 -0.56
N TYR A 68 15.25 -23.11 -1.51
CA TYR A 68 14.64 -23.15 -2.85
C TYR A 68 13.65 -24.31 -3.04
N SER A 69 13.14 -24.90 -1.96
CA SER A 69 12.17 -26.01 -2.04
C SER A 69 10.75 -25.55 -2.38
N HIS A 70 10.40 -24.30 -2.04
CA HIS A 70 9.07 -23.72 -2.22
C HIS A 70 9.14 -22.39 -2.97
N PHE A 71 8.07 -22.03 -3.68
CA PHE A 71 7.91 -20.70 -4.24
C PHE A 71 7.60 -19.67 -3.13
N TYR A 72 7.98 -18.43 -3.33
CA TYR A 72 7.75 -17.33 -2.37
C TYR A 72 6.50 -16.50 -2.70
N MET A 73 5.92 -16.75 -3.86
CA MET A 73 4.63 -16.28 -4.33
C MET A 73 4.12 -17.27 -5.39
N PRO A 74 2.82 -17.29 -5.72
CA PRO A 74 2.28 -18.18 -6.76
C PRO A 74 3.05 -18.04 -8.08
N GLN A 75 3.36 -19.18 -8.70
CA GLN A 75 4.18 -19.21 -9.91
C GLN A 75 3.63 -18.32 -11.02
N ASP A 76 2.31 -18.35 -11.22
CA ASP A 76 1.62 -17.57 -12.25
C ASP A 76 1.58 -16.06 -11.96
N MET A 77 1.98 -15.62 -10.78
CA MET A 77 2.14 -14.21 -10.45
C MET A 77 3.56 -13.69 -10.69
N VAL A 78 4.53 -14.59 -10.90
CA VAL A 78 5.91 -14.19 -11.22
C VAL A 78 5.97 -13.53 -12.60
N SER A 79 6.73 -12.47 -12.71
CA SER A 79 6.70 -11.55 -13.86
C SER A 79 7.02 -12.20 -15.21
N LEU A 80 7.85 -13.25 -15.22
CA LEU A 80 8.25 -13.99 -16.43
C LEU A 80 7.39 -15.22 -16.71
N TYR A 81 6.45 -15.56 -15.86
CA TYR A 81 5.59 -16.75 -16.04
C TYR A 81 4.91 -16.76 -17.42
N GLY A 82 4.93 -17.93 -18.08
CA GLY A 82 4.33 -18.11 -19.39
C GLY A 82 5.12 -17.49 -20.55
N THR A 83 6.38 -17.09 -20.33
CA THR A 83 7.30 -16.66 -21.40
C THR A 83 8.29 -17.76 -21.76
N MET A 84 8.85 -17.70 -22.96
CA MET A 84 9.92 -18.63 -23.37
C MET A 84 11.11 -18.61 -22.40
N LEU A 85 11.45 -17.43 -21.86
CA LEU A 85 12.53 -17.32 -20.88
C LEU A 85 12.21 -18.09 -19.61
N TRP A 86 10.96 -18.01 -19.11
CA TRP A 86 10.48 -18.81 -17.98
C TRP A 86 10.59 -20.31 -18.25
N ASP A 87 10.20 -20.77 -19.44
CA ASP A 87 10.21 -22.19 -19.79
C ASP A 87 11.64 -22.76 -19.84
N GLN A 88 12.62 -21.94 -20.17
CA GLN A 88 14.06 -22.30 -20.17
C GLN A 88 14.68 -22.33 -18.77
N MET A 89 14.05 -21.71 -17.76
CA MET A 89 14.56 -21.66 -16.39
C MET A 89 14.38 -23.03 -15.69
N THR A 90 15.40 -23.42 -14.90
CA THR A 90 15.25 -24.53 -13.95
C THR A 90 14.23 -24.19 -12.86
N ARG A 91 13.72 -25.21 -12.13
CA ARG A 91 12.83 -24.96 -10.98
C ARG A 91 13.49 -24.04 -9.95
N GLU A 92 14.75 -24.28 -9.62
CA GLU A 92 15.49 -23.44 -8.66
C GLU A 92 15.57 -21.98 -9.13
N GLN A 93 15.88 -21.72 -10.40
CA GLN A 93 15.91 -20.35 -10.94
C GLN A 93 14.54 -19.66 -10.84
N ARG A 94 13.44 -20.39 -11.10
CA ARG A 94 12.06 -19.89 -10.96
C ARG A 94 11.75 -19.57 -9.50
N VAL A 95 12.14 -20.45 -8.56
CA VAL A 95 11.96 -20.23 -7.12
C VAL A 95 12.76 -18.99 -6.67
N ARG A 96 14.02 -18.86 -7.07
CA ARG A 96 14.86 -17.69 -6.76
C ARG A 96 14.24 -16.41 -7.30
N LEU A 97 13.71 -16.42 -8.53
CA LEU A 97 13.01 -15.26 -9.08
C LEU A 97 11.77 -14.91 -8.25
N SER A 98 10.95 -15.89 -7.87
CA SER A 98 9.78 -15.67 -7.02
C SER A 98 10.15 -15.09 -5.65
N MET A 99 11.25 -15.52 -5.04
CA MET A 99 11.79 -15.00 -3.78
C MET A 99 12.14 -13.52 -3.90
N HIS A 100 12.90 -13.15 -4.95
CA HIS A 100 13.29 -11.77 -5.18
C HIS A 100 12.09 -10.86 -5.49
N GLU A 101 11.11 -11.34 -6.25
CA GLU A 101 9.90 -10.58 -6.55
C GLU A 101 8.99 -10.42 -5.33
N ALA A 102 8.82 -11.46 -4.50
CA ALA A 102 8.10 -11.36 -3.23
C ALA A 102 8.74 -10.33 -2.29
N CYS A 103 10.06 -10.37 -2.14
CA CYS A 103 10.79 -9.39 -1.32
C CYS A 103 10.70 -7.96 -1.88
N SER A 104 10.65 -7.79 -3.20
CA SER A 104 10.40 -6.48 -3.82
C SER A 104 8.99 -5.98 -3.57
N ALA A 105 7.98 -6.86 -3.61
CA ALA A 105 6.61 -6.53 -3.26
C ALA A 105 6.51 -6.12 -1.80
N PHE A 106 7.10 -6.87 -0.87
CA PHE A 106 7.15 -6.51 0.57
C PHE A 106 7.84 -5.17 0.82
N ALA A 107 8.94 -4.88 0.13
CA ALA A 107 9.60 -3.57 0.23
C ALA A 107 8.68 -2.42 -0.20
N THR A 108 7.86 -2.64 -1.22
CA THR A 108 6.85 -1.68 -1.69
C THR A 108 5.71 -1.53 -0.68
N THR A 109 5.23 -2.63 -0.12
CA THR A 109 4.19 -2.65 0.91
C THR A 109 4.67 -1.89 2.16
N ILE A 110 5.84 -2.22 2.73
CA ILE A 110 6.44 -1.49 3.86
C ILE A 110 6.52 0.02 3.60
N TRP A 111 6.97 0.42 2.40
CA TRP A 111 7.06 1.83 2.05
C TRP A 111 5.70 2.50 2.04
N PHE A 112 4.67 1.81 1.54
CA PHE A 112 3.31 2.33 1.46
C PHE A 112 2.65 2.41 2.83
N GLU A 113 2.71 1.35 3.65
CA GLU A 113 2.21 1.29 5.04
C GLU A 113 2.80 2.41 5.91
N ASN A 114 4.11 2.66 5.78
CA ASN A 114 4.75 3.78 6.48
C ASN A 114 4.21 5.15 6.04
N GLN A 115 3.78 5.32 4.79
CA GLN A 115 3.15 6.56 4.34
C GLN A 115 1.72 6.69 4.86
N LEU A 116 0.97 5.59 4.89
CA LEU A 116 -0.38 5.53 5.47
C LEU A 116 -0.32 5.87 6.95
N SER A 117 0.52 5.17 7.72
CA SER A 117 0.72 5.41 9.17
C SER A 117 1.08 6.87 9.45
N PHE A 118 1.99 7.46 8.66
CA PHE A 118 2.33 8.88 8.79
C PHE A 118 1.11 9.79 8.61
N LYS A 119 0.25 9.51 7.62
CA LYS A 119 -0.96 10.30 7.36
C LYS A 119 -2.03 10.11 8.43
N LEU A 120 -2.19 8.91 8.95
CA LEU A 120 -3.10 8.63 10.06
C LEU A 120 -2.66 9.36 11.33
N ILE A 121 -1.38 9.32 11.68
CA ILE A 121 -0.82 10.04 12.83
C ILE A 121 -0.95 11.56 12.67
N ASP A 122 -0.64 12.10 11.49
CA ASP A 122 -0.80 13.53 11.17
C ASP A 122 -2.25 13.99 11.37
N TYR A 123 -3.21 13.14 10.98
CA TYR A 123 -4.63 13.38 11.23
C TYR A 123 -4.99 13.34 12.73
N LEU A 124 -4.49 12.34 13.45
CA LEU A 124 -4.80 12.10 14.87
C LEU A 124 -4.35 13.23 15.80
N ILE A 125 -3.37 14.06 15.41
CA ILE A 125 -2.91 15.21 16.23
C ILE A 125 -4.04 16.16 16.59
N GLY A 126 -5.11 16.27 15.77
CA GLY A 126 -6.25 17.14 16.00
C GLY A 126 -7.53 16.44 16.46
N VAL A 127 -7.49 15.12 16.67
CA VAL A 127 -8.68 14.32 16.99
C VAL A 127 -8.77 14.09 18.51
N SER A 128 -9.99 14.25 19.06
CA SER A 128 -10.25 13.96 20.47
C SER A 128 -10.13 12.45 20.76
N PRO A 129 -9.52 12.05 21.90
CA PRO A 129 -9.55 10.65 22.31
C PRO A 129 -10.94 10.14 22.68
N LEU A 130 -11.96 11.01 22.73
CA LEU A 130 -13.37 10.63 22.90
C LEU A 130 -14.05 10.30 21.56
N ASP A 131 -13.39 10.57 20.44
CA ASP A 131 -13.86 10.24 19.10
C ASP A 131 -13.56 8.74 18.82
N PRO A 132 -14.56 7.91 18.45
CA PRO A 132 -14.31 6.51 18.11
C PRO A 132 -13.29 6.31 16.98
N HIS A 133 -13.20 7.24 16.02
CA HIS A 133 -12.20 7.22 14.96
C HIS A 133 -10.78 7.32 15.48
N PHE A 134 -10.55 7.98 16.64
CA PHE A 134 -9.23 8.01 17.26
C PHE A 134 -8.72 6.62 17.60
N TYR A 135 -9.54 5.78 18.22
CA TYR A 135 -9.17 4.41 18.59
C TYR A 135 -8.94 3.53 17.35
N TRP A 136 -9.83 3.63 16.36
CA TRP A 136 -9.69 2.86 15.15
C TRP A 136 -8.36 3.16 14.42
N MET A 137 -8.06 4.43 14.21
CA MET A 137 -6.82 4.83 13.52
C MET A 137 -5.56 4.45 14.29
N GLN A 138 -5.59 4.45 15.63
CA GLN A 138 -4.48 3.96 16.45
C GLN A 138 -4.29 2.45 16.28
N ILE A 139 -5.37 1.68 16.19
CA ILE A 139 -5.31 0.24 15.91
C ILE A 139 -4.71 0.00 14.53
N GLU A 140 -5.19 0.70 13.50
CA GLU A 140 -4.69 0.61 12.13
C GLU A 140 -3.18 0.92 12.07
N VAL A 141 -2.72 2.02 12.67
CA VAL A 141 -1.28 2.33 12.76
C VAL A 141 -0.48 1.23 13.47
N ALA A 142 -1.04 0.62 14.51
CA ALA A 142 -0.36 -0.48 15.22
C ALA A 142 -0.30 -1.76 14.37
N ASP A 143 -1.34 -2.05 13.59
CA ASP A 143 -1.38 -3.15 12.63
C ASP A 143 -0.31 -2.94 11.55
N GLU A 144 -0.26 -1.75 10.92
CA GLU A 144 0.73 -1.39 9.89
C GLU A 144 2.19 -1.49 10.39
N CYS A 145 2.44 -1.11 11.64
CA CYS A 145 3.76 -1.30 12.24
C CYS A 145 4.12 -2.79 12.36
N ARG A 146 3.16 -3.66 12.71
CA ARG A 146 3.39 -5.12 12.78
C ARG A 146 3.59 -5.73 11.41
N HIS A 147 2.79 -5.31 10.40
CA HIS A 147 2.95 -5.74 9.01
C HIS A 147 4.34 -5.41 8.49
N SER A 148 4.76 -4.15 8.65
CA SER A 148 6.10 -3.70 8.24
C SER A 148 7.23 -4.50 8.91
N MET A 149 7.10 -4.86 10.20
CA MET A 149 8.06 -5.70 10.91
C MET A 149 8.05 -7.13 10.36
N MET A 150 6.89 -7.71 10.10
CA MET A 150 6.71 -9.05 9.56
C MET A 150 7.31 -9.18 8.15
N PHE A 151 7.01 -8.26 7.26
CA PHE A 151 7.61 -8.22 5.92
C PHE A 151 9.12 -7.95 5.96
N GLY A 152 9.57 -7.08 6.87
CA GLY A 152 10.98 -6.80 7.08
C GLY A 152 11.78 -8.03 7.53
N GLU A 153 11.23 -8.83 8.45
CA GLU A 153 11.83 -10.08 8.90
C GLU A 153 11.90 -11.12 7.76
N ALA A 154 10.85 -11.23 6.94
CA ALA A 154 10.85 -12.10 5.75
C ALA A 154 11.94 -11.70 4.75
N ILE A 155 12.07 -10.40 4.41
CA ILE A 155 13.12 -9.89 3.52
C ILE A 155 14.51 -10.23 4.07
N LYS A 156 14.73 -10.01 5.38
CA LYS A 156 16.01 -10.28 6.03
C LYS A 156 16.39 -11.76 5.93
N ARG A 157 15.44 -12.68 6.13
CA ARG A 157 15.67 -14.13 6.08
C ARG A 157 15.88 -14.66 4.66
N CYS A 158 15.32 -14.01 3.65
CA CYS A 158 15.57 -14.34 2.26
C CYS A 158 16.99 -13.97 1.80
N GLU A 159 17.74 -13.17 2.56
CA GLU A 159 19.11 -12.72 2.24
C GLU A 159 19.24 -12.12 0.83
N VAL A 160 18.16 -11.51 0.32
CA VAL A 160 18.15 -10.84 -0.99
C VAL A 160 18.58 -9.37 -0.85
N PRO A 161 19.07 -8.73 -1.92
CA PRO A 161 19.34 -7.31 -1.92
C PRO A 161 18.10 -6.47 -1.54
N TRP A 162 18.31 -5.37 -0.84
CA TRP A 162 17.24 -4.43 -0.55
C TRP A 162 16.71 -3.74 -1.82
N TYR A 163 15.48 -4.07 -2.21
CA TYR A 163 14.78 -3.50 -3.36
C TYR A 163 14.03 -2.23 -2.97
N LYS A 164 14.79 -1.14 -2.75
CA LYS A 164 14.19 0.15 -2.36
C LYS A 164 13.22 0.65 -3.45
N PRO A 165 11.95 0.97 -3.09
CA PRO A 165 10.99 1.50 -4.05
C PRO A 165 11.52 2.76 -4.75
N ARG A 166 11.40 2.80 -6.07
CA ARG A 166 12.01 3.86 -6.90
C ARG A 166 11.30 5.19 -6.72
N PHE A 167 12.06 6.26 -6.67
CA PHE A 167 11.55 7.61 -6.44
C PHE A 167 10.74 7.76 -5.15
N SER A 168 10.89 6.83 -4.20
CA SER A 168 10.12 6.80 -2.95
C SER A 168 10.13 8.13 -2.21
N SER A 169 11.29 8.78 -2.05
CA SER A 169 11.38 10.08 -1.36
C SER A 169 10.59 11.19 -2.06
N LEU A 170 10.62 11.24 -3.39
CA LEU A 170 9.88 12.23 -4.18
C LEU A 170 8.37 11.98 -4.10
N ILE A 171 7.96 10.72 -4.25
CA ILE A 171 6.54 10.33 -4.17
C ILE A 171 6.03 10.62 -2.75
N THR A 172 6.78 10.26 -1.71
CA THR A 172 6.43 10.54 -0.31
C THR A 172 6.25 12.04 -0.07
N PHE A 173 7.13 12.89 -0.63
CA PHE A 173 6.97 14.34 -0.53
C PHE A 173 5.62 14.80 -1.10
N PHE A 174 5.26 14.37 -2.31
CA PHE A 174 3.98 14.74 -2.92
C PHE A 174 2.79 14.17 -2.14
N THR A 175 2.86 12.90 -1.72
CA THR A 175 1.81 12.27 -0.90
C THR A 175 1.61 13.04 0.40
N LYS A 176 2.69 13.40 1.08
CA LYS A 176 2.66 14.12 2.36
C LYS A 176 1.95 15.48 2.25
N TYR A 177 2.26 16.26 1.23
CA TYR A 177 1.88 17.68 1.18
C TYR A 177 0.72 17.98 0.22
N LEU A 178 0.43 17.11 -0.75
CA LEU A 178 -0.52 17.43 -1.82
C LEU A 178 -1.73 16.48 -1.90
N THR A 179 -1.88 15.54 -0.96
CA THR A 179 -3.03 14.65 -0.96
C THR A 179 -4.07 15.05 0.08
N SER A 180 -5.34 15.12 -0.35
CA SER A 180 -6.49 15.25 0.55
C SER A 180 -6.79 13.91 1.23
N ARG A 181 -7.58 13.92 2.31
CA ARG A 181 -8.04 12.70 2.98
C ARG A 181 -8.73 11.71 2.04
N VAL A 182 -9.64 12.22 1.22
CA VAL A 182 -10.35 11.38 0.23
C VAL A 182 -9.37 10.75 -0.76
N ALA A 183 -8.40 11.54 -1.27
CA ALA A 183 -7.37 11.01 -2.16
C ALA A 183 -6.46 9.99 -1.46
N MET A 184 -6.18 10.18 -0.18
CA MET A 184 -5.45 9.21 0.64
C MET A 184 -6.23 7.91 0.76
N MET A 185 -7.52 7.93 1.13
CA MET A 185 -8.35 6.73 1.25
C MET A 185 -8.48 5.96 -0.07
N VAL A 186 -8.58 6.66 -1.21
CA VAL A 186 -8.53 6.01 -2.54
C VAL A 186 -7.17 5.35 -2.77
N SER A 187 -6.08 5.97 -2.34
CA SER A 187 -4.73 5.39 -2.48
C SER A 187 -4.50 4.23 -1.51
N THR A 188 -5.05 4.29 -0.31
CA THR A 188 -5.04 3.18 0.66
C THR A 188 -5.72 1.98 0.05
N LEU A 189 -6.96 2.11 -0.42
CA LEU A 189 -7.65 1.00 -1.11
C LEU A 189 -6.86 0.48 -2.32
N ALA A 190 -6.23 1.37 -3.09
CA ALA A 190 -5.41 0.94 -4.22
C ALA A 190 -4.22 0.07 -3.79
N ALA A 191 -3.63 0.34 -2.63
CA ALA A 191 -2.55 -0.49 -2.09
C ALA A 191 -3.10 -1.80 -1.52
N GLU A 192 -4.11 -1.71 -0.66
CA GLU A 192 -4.69 -2.85 0.03
C GLU A 192 -5.31 -3.88 -0.94
N ASP A 193 -6.04 -3.44 -1.97
CA ASP A 193 -6.63 -4.36 -2.94
C ASP A 193 -5.56 -5.00 -3.84
N VAL A 194 -4.58 -4.21 -4.31
CA VAL A 194 -3.50 -4.73 -5.17
C VAL A 194 -2.61 -5.72 -4.42
N THR A 195 -2.17 -5.40 -3.20
CA THR A 195 -1.35 -6.30 -2.38
C THR A 195 -2.19 -7.42 -1.77
N GLY A 196 -3.45 -7.16 -1.45
CA GLY A 196 -4.42 -8.12 -0.95
C GLY A 196 -4.68 -9.27 -1.94
N TYR A 197 -4.76 -8.97 -3.24
CA TYR A 197 -4.83 -10.01 -4.27
C TYR A 197 -3.62 -10.93 -4.24
N LEU A 198 -2.39 -10.38 -4.14
CA LEU A 198 -1.17 -11.17 -4.04
C LEU A 198 -1.14 -11.99 -2.76
N ASN A 199 -1.44 -11.37 -1.62
CA ASN A 199 -1.41 -12.03 -0.32
C ASN A 199 -2.48 -13.13 -0.21
N SER A 200 -3.71 -12.87 -0.65
CA SER A 200 -4.77 -13.89 -0.65
C SER A 200 -4.38 -15.11 -1.48
N ARG A 201 -3.80 -14.91 -2.66
CA ARG A 201 -3.32 -15.99 -3.53
C ARG A 201 -2.15 -16.75 -2.91
N THR A 202 -1.18 -16.03 -2.31
CA THR A 202 -0.03 -16.64 -1.64
C THR A 202 -0.44 -17.48 -0.42
N ALA A 203 -1.39 -16.99 0.38
CA ALA A 203 -1.89 -17.71 1.55
C ALA A 203 -2.56 -19.05 1.20
N GLN A 204 -3.19 -19.12 0.02
CA GLN A 204 -3.97 -20.29 -0.41
C GLN A 204 -3.16 -21.28 -1.25
N ASP A 205 -2.02 -20.91 -1.81
CA ASP A 205 -1.23 -21.75 -2.68
C ASP A 205 -0.32 -22.72 -1.88
N PRO A 206 -0.57 -24.04 -1.90
CA PRO A 206 0.24 -25.01 -1.17
C PRO A 206 1.68 -25.14 -1.67
N GLU A 207 1.98 -24.69 -2.88
CA GLU A 207 3.33 -24.64 -3.45
C GLU A 207 4.17 -23.49 -2.86
N CYS A 208 3.52 -22.52 -2.21
CA CYS A 208 4.19 -21.40 -1.58
C CYS A 208 4.81 -21.78 -0.23
N HIS A 209 5.93 -21.14 0.08
CA HIS A 209 6.69 -21.29 1.31
C HIS A 209 5.78 -21.09 2.55
N PRO A 210 5.81 -22.00 3.54
CA PRO A 210 4.89 -21.96 4.69
C PRO A 210 4.87 -20.61 5.43
N VAL A 211 6.04 -19.99 5.64
CA VAL A 211 6.14 -18.66 6.25
C VAL A 211 5.45 -17.60 5.38
N MET A 212 5.64 -17.63 4.04
CA MET A 212 4.99 -16.68 3.13
C MET A 212 3.48 -16.85 3.14
N ARG A 213 2.99 -18.07 3.22
CA ARG A 213 1.55 -18.36 3.33
C ARG A 213 0.98 -17.80 4.62
N GLU A 214 1.67 -18.01 5.75
CA GLU A 214 1.16 -17.58 7.06
C GLU A 214 1.18 -16.06 7.22
N LEU A 215 2.28 -15.39 6.84
CA LEU A 215 2.32 -13.93 6.87
C LEU A 215 1.27 -13.28 5.94
N SER A 216 1.08 -13.87 4.75
CA SER A 216 0.06 -13.40 3.81
C SER A 216 -1.36 -13.63 4.35
N ARG A 217 -1.60 -14.73 5.09
CA ARG A 217 -2.87 -15.01 5.76
C ARG A 217 -3.16 -13.97 6.86
N ILE A 218 -2.18 -13.68 7.72
CA ILE A 218 -2.30 -12.68 8.78
C ILE A 218 -2.64 -11.32 8.16
N HIS A 219 -1.83 -10.87 7.22
CA HIS A 219 -2.04 -9.60 6.52
C HIS A 219 -3.43 -9.51 5.91
N THR A 220 -3.85 -10.52 5.14
CA THR A 220 -5.19 -10.55 4.49
C THR A 220 -6.34 -10.40 5.49
N ILE A 221 -6.22 -11.00 6.69
CA ILE A 221 -7.26 -10.93 7.73
C ILE A 221 -7.33 -9.53 8.35
N GLU A 222 -6.19 -8.91 8.62
CA GLU A 222 -6.14 -7.58 9.24
C GLU A 222 -6.56 -6.50 8.25
N GLU A 223 -6.07 -6.59 6.99
CA GLU A 223 -6.43 -5.66 5.91
C GLU A 223 -7.91 -5.67 5.53
N ALA A 224 -8.62 -6.75 5.74
CA ALA A 224 -10.07 -6.76 5.51
C ALA A 224 -10.81 -5.70 6.34
N ARG A 225 -10.31 -5.36 7.54
CA ARG A 225 -10.86 -4.31 8.39
C ARG A 225 -10.48 -2.90 7.90
N HIS A 226 -9.22 -2.72 7.49
CA HIS A 226 -8.70 -1.45 6.94
C HIS A 226 -9.46 -1.08 5.65
N ARG A 227 -9.60 -2.03 4.73
CA ARG A 227 -10.41 -1.86 3.50
C ARG A 227 -11.86 -1.53 3.82
N GLY A 228 -12.47 -2.25 4.76
CA GLY A 228 -13.84 -1.99 5.18
C GLY A 228 -14.04 -0.57 5.71
N TYR A 229 -13.11 -0.06 6.51
CA TYR A 229 -13.12 1.32 6.97
C TYR A 229 -13.00 2.31 5.81
N ALA A 230 -12.04 2.11 4.92
CA ALA A 230 -11.83 2.99 3.78
C ALA A 230 -13.03 3.00 2.82
N HIS A 231 -13.70 1.84 2.60
CA HIS A 231 -14.94 1.76 1.84
C HIS A 231 -16.05 2.62 2.45
N GLN A 232 -16.30 2.45 3.76
CA GLN A 232 -17.34 3.21 4.44
C GLN A 232 -17.03 4.73 4.42
N TYR A 233 -15.77 5.08 4.67
CA TYR A 233 -15.33 6.47 4.59
C TYR A 233 -15.61 7.09 3.22
N LEU A 234 -15.27 6.39 2.14
CA LEU A 234 -15.49 6.90 0.78
C LEU A 234 -16.98 6.95 0.42
N LYS A 235 -17.80 5.94 0.77
CA LYS A 235 -19.25 5.97 0.54
C LYS A 235 -19.92 7.18 1.17
N GLN A 236 -19.52 7.53 2.37
CA GLN A 236 -20.12 8.66 3.09
C GLN A 236 -19.60 10.03 2.67
N ASN A 237 -18.30 10.13 2.43
CA ASN A 237 -17.67 11.43 2.19
C ASN A 237 -17.66 11.83 0.72
N TRP A 238 -17.57 10.88 -0.20
CA TRP A 238 -17.49 11.17 -1.63
C TRP A 238 -18.63 12.06 -2.16
N PRO A 239 -19.90 11.86 -1.79
CA PRO A 239 -20.99 12.74 -2.23
C PRO A 239 -20.83 14.20 -1.81
N ARG A 240 -20.11 14.46 -0.70
CA ARG A 240 -19.89 15.79 -0.12
C ARG A 240 -18.63 16.50 -0.65
N VAL A 241 -17.78 15.79 -1.40
CA VAL A 241 -16.52 16.32 -1.95
C VAL A 241 -16.76 17.29 -3.10
N GLY A 242 -16.16 18.47 -3.05
CA GLY A 242 -16.26 19.49 -4.10
C GLY A 242 -15.61 19.05 -5.43
N LYS A 243 -16.05 19.63 -6.54
CA LYS A 243 -15.66 19.25 -7.91
C LYS A 243 -14.14 19.21 -8.14
N LEU A 244 -13.39 20.20 -7.61
CA LEU A 244 -11.93 20.23 -7.76
C LEU A 244 -11.27 19.07 -7.01
N ALA A 245 -11.63 18.85 -5.75
CA ALA A 245 -11.09 17.77 -4.93
C ALA A 245 -11.45 16.39 -5.51
N ARG A 246 -12.67 16.21 -6.06
CA ARG A 246 -13.05 15.00 -6.81
C ARG A 246 -12.12 14.77 -8.00
N SER A 247 -11.88 15.81 -8.81
CA SER A 247 -10.98 15.71 -9.97
C SER A 247 -9.56 15.30 -9.56
N MET A 248 -9.06 15.86 -8.47
CA MET A 248 -7.73 15.52 -7.93
C MET A 248 -7.71 14.08 -7.40
N ALA A 249 -8.70 13.66 -6.59
CA ALA A 249 -8.78 12.32 -6.04
C ALA A 249 -8.86 11.24 -7.13
N ARG A 250 -9.64 11.46 -8.18
CA ARG A 250 -9.74 10.56 -9.36
C ARG A 250 -8.38 10.38 -10.06
N ARG A 251 -7.65 11.49 -10.29
CA ARG A 251 -6.34 11.45 -10.93
C ARG A 251 -5.31 10.76 -10.03
N TYR A 252 -5.37 11.07 -8.74
CA TYR A 252 -4.46 10.51 -7.76
C TYR A 252 -4.69 9.00 -7.58
N GLY A 253 -5.95 8.55 -7.52
CA GLY A 253 -6.29 7.13 -7.45
C GLY A 253 -5.73 6.31 -8.61
N LEU A 254 -5.91 6.77 -9.86
CA LEU A 254 -5.31 6.12 -11.02
C LEU A 254 -3.78 6.12 -10.96
N LEU A 255 -3.17 7.26 -10.58
CA LEU A 255 -1.71 7.39 -10.51
C LEU A 255 -1.12 6.49 -9.42
N SER A 256 -1.71 6.48 -8.22
CA SER A 256 -1.25 5.66 -7.10
C SER A 256 -1.35 4.16 -7.43
N THR A 257 -2.47 3.70 -8.00
CA THR A 257 -2.64 2.31 -8.44
C THR A 257 -1.53 1.90 -9.44
N ARG A 258 -1.26 2.74 -10.43
CA ARG A 258 -0.19 2.49 -11.40
C ARG A 258 1.19 2.44 -10.75
N ILE A 259 1.47 3.37 -9.83
CA ILE A 259 2.75 3.42 -9.13
C ILE A 259 2.93 2.17 -8.27
N ILE A 260 1.92 1.77 -7.51
CA ILE A 260 1.97 0.59 -6.65
C ILE A 260 2.30 -0.66 -7.50
N ILE A 261 1.50 -0.94 -8.53
CA ILE A 261 1.71 -2.11 -9.41
C ILE A 261 3.08 -2.08 -10.08
N TRP A 262 3.55 -0.88 -10.48
CA TRP A 262 4.86 -0.72 -11.11
C TRP A 262 6.02 -0.95 -10.15
N GLN A 263 5.84 -0.65 -8.86
CA GLN A 263 6.85 -0.81 -7.82
C GLN A 263 6.99 -2.27 -7.34
N LEU A 264 5.95 -3.11 -7.47
CA LEU A 264 5.95 -4.48 -6.95
C LEU A 264 7.15 -5.30 -7.45
N VAL A 265 7.62 -5.06 -8.67
CA VAL A 265 8.76 -5.77 -9.24
C VAL A 265 9.87 -4.79 -9.60
N HIS A 266 10.93 -4.79 -8.79
CA HIS A 266 12.08 -3.92 -9.02
C HIS A 266 12.91 -4.37 -10.23
N PRO A 267 13.34 -3.47 -11.14
CA PRO A 267 14.05 -3.85 -12.37
C PRO A 267 15.41 -4.52 -12.11
N ASP A 268 16.07 -4.22 -10.99
CA ASP A 268 17.37 -4.80 -10.66
C ASP A 268 17.32 -6.28 -10.30
N ILE A 269 16.12 -6.85 -10.09
CA ILE A 269 15.93 -8.29 -9.83
C ILE A 269 16.56 -9.12 -10.92
N TYR A 270 16.29 -8.81 -12.17
CA TYR A 270 16.79 -9.58 -13.32
C TYR A 270 18.30 -9.54 -13.41
N LYS A 271 18.91 -8.38 -13.20
CA LYS A 271 20.36 -8.20 -13.15
C LYS A 271 20.98 -8.96 -11.98
N ASN A 272 20.40 -8.88 -10.79
CA ASN A 272 20.90 -9.55 -9.58
C ASN A 272 20.84 -11.07 -9.69
N LEU A 273 19.93 -11.59 -10.51
CA LEU A 273 19.80 -13.02 -10.81
C LEU A 273 20.63 -13.47 -12.02
N GLY A 274 21.37 -12.57 -12.65
CA GLY A 274 22.14 -12.88 -13.86
C GLY A 274 21.29 -13.27 -15.08
N LEU A 275 20.03 -12.81 -15.12
CA LEU A 275 19.15 -13.05 -16.26
C LEU A 275 19.57 -12.19 -17.47
N PRO A 276 19.20 -12.59 -18.70
CA PRO A 276 19.51 -11.83 -19.91
C PRO A 276 19.03 -10.37 -19.82
N PRO A 277 19.72 -9.41 -20.43
CA PRO A 277 19.37 -7.98 -20.40
C PRO A 277 17.93 -7.67 -20.83
N GLU A 278 17.39 -8.47 -21.76
CA GLU A 278 16.02 -8.38 -22.28
C GLU A 278 14.94 -8.89 -21.30
N ALA A 279 15.31 -9.56 -20.20
CA ALA A 279 14.36 -10.12 -19.23
C ALA A 279 13.37 -9.09 -18.68
N LEU A 280 13.83 -7.86 -18.42
CA LEU A 280 12.98 -6.75 -17.98
C LEU A 280 11.96 -6.37 -19.05
N GLU A 281 12.35 -6.33 -20.30
CA GLU A 281 11.44 -5.99 -21.41
C GLU A 281 10.45 -7.12 -21.66
N ILE A 282 10.89 -8.38 -21.63
CA ILE A 282 10.03 -9.56 -21.71
C ILE A 282 8.97 -9.51 -20.61
N ALA A 283 9.37 -9.25 -19.35
CA ALA A 283 8.44 -9.15 -18.22
C ALA A 283 7.43 -7.99 -18.38
N ARG A 284 7.85 -6.84 -18.91
CA ARG A 284 6.97 -5.68 -19.15
C ARG A 284 5.92 -5.94 -20.21
N ASN A 285 6.31 -6.63 -21.27
CA ASN A 285 5.47 -6.93 -22.44
C ASN A 285 4.72 -8.26 -22.31
N ASN A 286 4.86 -8.99 -21.18
CA ASN A 286 4.21 -10.26 -20.95
C ASN A 286 2.68 -10.10 -20.90
N PRO A 287 1.92 -10.73 -21.84
CA PRO A 287 0.45 -10.65 -21.86
C PRO A 287 -0.19 -11.26 -20.62
N HIS A 288 0.40 -12.34 -20.08
CA HIS A 288 -0.05 -12.95 -18.85
C HIS A 288 0.01 -11.96 -17.67
N ARG A 289 1.15 -11.28 -17.52
CA ARG A 289 1.31 -10.23 -16.50
C ARG A 289 0.35 -9.06 -16.70
N ALA A 290 0.02 -8.70 -17.94
CA ALA A 290 -1.00 -7.68 -18.21
C ALA A 290 -2.40 -8.12 -17.72
N ARG A 291 -2.72 -9.41 -17.81
CA ARG A 291 -3.94 -9.99 -17.23
C ARG A 291 -3.91 -9.92 -15.71
N ILE A 292 -2.82 -10.40 -15.07
CA ILE A 292 -2.67 -10.35 -13.61
C ILE A 292 -2.83 -8.92 -13.07
N ARG A 293 -2.25 -7.92 -13.72
CA ARG A 293 -2.42 -6.50 -13.31
C ARG A 293 -3.89 -6.05 -13.30
N ARG A 294 -4.70 -6.52 -14.24
CA ARG A 294 -6.15 -6.23 -14.24
C ARG A 294 -6.87 -6.94 -13.11
N GLU A 295 -6.51 -8.20 -12.87
CA GLU A 295 -7.09 -8.98 -11.78
C GLU A 295 -6.75 -8.36 -10.41
N MET A 296 -5.51 -7.92 -10.19
CA MET A 296 -5.08 -7.20 -8.98
C MET A 296 -5.86 -5.89 -8.73
N ALA A 297 -6.31 -5.23 -9.79
CA ALA A 297 -7.05 -3.97 -9.69
C ALA A 297 -8.58 -4.17 -9.73
N ALA A 298 -9.08 -5.40 -9.88
CA ALA A 298 -10.50 -5.65 -10.18
C ALA A 298 -11.42 -5.20 -9.05
N GLU A 299 -11.17 -5.61 -7.82
CA GLU A 299 -11.97 -5.23 -6.64
C GLU A 299 -11.96 -3.71 -6.43
N LEU A 300 -10.80 -3.08 -6.54
CA LEU A 300 -10.65 -1.62 -6.48
C LEU A 300 -11.51 -0.93 -7.54
N VAL A 301 -11.40 -1.35 -8.79
CA VAL A 301 -12.13 -0.72 -9.93
C VAL A 301 -13.64 -0.91 -9.77
N GLU A 302 -14.09 -2.08 -9.33
CA GLU A 302 -15.48 -2.35 -9.05
C GLU A 302 -16.03 -1.39 -7.99
N PHE A 303 -15.37 -1.30 -6.85
CA PHE A 303 -15.78 -0.41 -5.76
C PHE A 303 -15.72 1.08 -6.18
N LEU A 304 -14.63 1.52 -6.81
CA LEU A 304 -14.51 2.92 -7.25
C LEU A 304 -15.56 3.28 -8.33
N THR A 305 -16.04 2.30 -9.09
CA THR A 305 -17.15 2.48 -10.04
C THR A 305 -18.49 2.56 -9.32
N GLU A 306 -18.73 1.70 -8.32
CA GLU A 306 -19.93 1.73 -7.47
C GLU A 306 -20.15 3.12 -6.85
N VAL A 307 -19.07 3.74 -6.35
CA VAL A 307 -19.13 5.04 -5.68
C VAL A 307 -18.93 6.25 -6.62
N ASP A 308 -18.95 6.07 -7.93
CA ASP A 308 -18.77 7.10 -8.95
C ASP A 308 -17.41 7.85 -8.89
N ILE A 309 -16.38 7.19 -8.34
CA ILE A 309 -14.99 7.69 -8.44
C ILE A 309 -14.43 7.37 -9.82
N VAL A 310 -14.66 6.15 -10.33
CA VAL A 310 -14.41 5.79 -11.72
C VAL A 310 -15.71 5.95 -12.51
N ASP A 311 -15.99 7.17 -12.94
CA ASP A 311 -17.15 7.51 -13.78
C ASP A 311 -16.87 7.22 -15.27
N GLU A 312 -17.86 7.45 -16.12
CA GLU A 312 -17.75 7.30 -17.58
C GLU A 312 -16.58 8.09 -18.19
N LYS A 313 -16.19 9.23 -17.58
CA LYS A 313 -15.08 10.08 -18.05
C LYS A 313 -13.72 9.56 -17.57
N ALA A 314 -13.68 8.89 -16.43
CA ALA A 314 -12.46 8.31 -15.87
C ALA A 314 -12.16 6.92 -16.47
N ALA A 315 -13.18 6.08 -16.71
CA ALA A 315 -13.04 4.71 -17.18
C ALA A 315 -12.11 4.55 -18.41
N PRO A 316 -12.16 5.41 -19.47
CA PRO A 316 -11.22 5.27 -20.58
C PRO A 316 -9.75 5.37 -20.16
N LYS A 317 -9.43 6.15 -19.13
CA LYS A 317 -8.04 6.29 -18.62
C LYS A 317 -7.58 5.04 -17.86
N TRP A 318 -8.49 4.39 -17.13
CA TRP A 318 -8.22 3.14 -16.45
C TRP A 318 -8.02 2.00 -17.44
N ARG A 319 -8.82 1.95 -18.52
CA ARG A 319 -8.62 1.01 -19.65
C ARG A 319 -7.28 1.25 -20.35
N ALA A 320 -6.95 2.48 -20.68
CA ALA A 320 -5.68 2.86 -21.31
C ALA A 320 -4.47 2.52 -20.40
N ALA A 321 -4.66 2.50 -19.08
CA ALA A 321 -3.65 2.07 -18.12
C ALA A 321 -3.54 0.54 -17.98
N GLY A 322 -4.44 -0.23 -18.63
CA GLY A 322 -4.49 -1.69 -18.55
C GLY A 322 -4.98 -2.22 -17.20
N LEU A 323 -5.76 -1.43 -16.46
CA LEU A 323 -6.30 -1.75 -15.14
C LEU A 323 -7.80 -2.10 -15.16
N MET A 324 -8.43 -1.94 -16.29
CA MET A 324 -9.86 -2.20 -16.51
C MET A 324 -10.03 -2.85 -17.89
N ALA A 325 -11.08 -3.65 -18.07
CA ALA A 325 -11.47 -4.25 -19.37
C ALA A 325 -12.05 -3.21 -20.33
#